data_5bfac6675a18468a8219d9c09a828be7
#
_entry.id   5bfac6675a18468a8219d9c09a828be7
#
_cell.length_a   1.000
_cell.length_b   1.000
_cell.length_c   1.000
_cell.angle_alpha   90.00
_cell.angle_beta   90.00
_cell.angle_gamma   90.00
#
_symmetry.space_group_name_H-M   'P 1'
#
loop_
_entity.id
_entity.type
_entity.pdbx_description
1 polymer ?
#
loop_
_entity_poly.entity_id
_entity_poly.type
_entity_poly.pdbx_seq_one_letter_code
_entity_poly.pdbx_strand_id
1 'polypeptide(L)'
;VKTLKFNGTIIPDALGPVYDFIKRSNVTPKTMTDFLENAKGEDVLLSMSSGGGEITAASDMYTALKKYPGKVNVEITGNSASAATIVMLGADHVAISPVHQ
;
A
#
# COMPACT_ATOMS: atom_id res chain seq x y z
N VAL A 1 8.58 -5.48 13.47
CA VAL A 1 8.02 -4.72 12.35
C VAL A 1 7.47 -5.67 11.31
N LYS A 2 6.22 -5.45 10.92
CA LYS A 2 5.59 -6.22 9.86
C LYS A 2 5.76 -5.49 8.54
N THR A 3 6.02 -6.21 7.46
CA THR A 3 6.26 -5.60 6.16
C THR A 3 5.24 -6.08 5.14
N LEU A 4 4.67 -5.15 4.38
CA LEU A 4 3.81 -5.44 3.25
C LEU A 4 4.52 -4.97 1.97
N LYS A 5 4.62 -5.85 0.98
CA LYS A 5 5.08 -5.45 -0.33
C LYS A 5 3.90 -4.85 -1.09
N PHE A 6 3.90 -3.53 -1.20
CA PHE A 6 2.82 -2.79 -1.85
C PHE A 6 3.23 -2.59 -3.31
N ASN A 7 3.02 -3.61 -4.11
CA ASN A 7 3.48 -3.61 -5.50
C ASN A 7 2.30 -3.78 -6.45
N GLY A 8 2.39 -3.09 -7.58
CA GLY A 8 1.40 -3.25 -8.64
C GLY A 8 0.32 -2.18 -8.61
N THR A 9 -0.79 -2.47 -9.29
CA THR A 9 -1.87 -1.51 -9.48
C THR A 9 -2.81 -1.47 -8.28
N ILE A 10 -3.23 -0.27 -7.90
CA ILE A 10 -4.23 -0.09 -6.85
C ILE A 10 -5.60 -0.25 -7.49
N ILE A 11 -6.39 -1.20 -7.01
CA ILE A 11 -7.70 -1.53 -7.57
C ILE A 11 -8.72 -1.76 -6.46
N PRO A 12 -10.03 -1.63 -6.76
CA PRO A 12 -11.06 -1.97 -5.78
C PRO A 12 -11.07 -3.47 -5.48
N ASP A 13 -11.57 -3.83 -4.31
CA ASP A 13 -11.63 -5.24 -3.89
C ASP A 13 -12.29 -6.13 -4.92
N ALA A 14 -13.35 -5.66 -5.57
CA ALA A 14 -14.10 -6.47 -6.51
C ALA A 14 -13.26 -6.92 -7.72
N LEU A 15 -12.22 -6.17 -8.06
CA LEU A 15 -11.36 -6.50 -9.20
C LEU A 15 -10.17 -7.36 -8.82
N GLY A 16 -9.95 -7.58 -7.52
CA GLY A 16 -8.82 -8.40 -7.06
C GLY A 16 -8.77 -9.77 -7.71
N PRO A 17 -9.87 -10.55 -7.67
CA PRO A 17 -9.86 -11.87 -8.30
C PRO A 17 -9.56 -11.86 -9.79
N VAL A 18 -10.04 -10.82 -10.52
CA VAL A 18 -9.77 -10.69 -11.95
C VAL A 18 -8.28 -10.49 -12.19
N TYR A 19 -7.66 -9.57 -11.45
CA TYR A 19 -6.23 -9.30 -11.59
C TYR A 19 -5.40 -10.51 -11.20
N ASP A 20 -5.81 -11.23 -10.16
CA ASP A 20 -5.12 -12.44 -9.73
C ASP A 20 -5.21 -13.52 -10.81
N PHE A 21 -6.38 -13.65 -11.44
CA PHE A 21 -6.58 -14.63 -12.50
C PHE A 21 -5.64 -14.38 -13.68
N ILE A 22 -5.48 -13.12 -14.08
CA ILE A 22 -4.57 -12.78 -15.18
C ILE A 22 -3.14 -12.55 -14.71
N LYS A 23 -2.87 -12.84 -13.45
CA LYS A 23 -1.54 -12.75 -12.84
C LYS A 23 -0.92 -11.36 -12.94
N ARG A 24 -1.75 -10.33 -12.73
CA ARG A 24 -1.29 -8.94 -12.65
C ARG A 24 -1.15 -8.53 -11.20
N SER A 25 -0.01 -7.98 -10.86
CA SER A 25 0.23 -7.49 -9.49
C SER A 25 -0.76 -6.41 -9.13
N ASN A 26 -1.33 -6.49 -7.94
CA ASN A 26 -2.36 -5.55 -7.51
C ASN A 26 -2.36 -5.41 -5.99
N VAL A 27 -2.91 -4.30 -5.52
CA VAL A 27 -3.16 -4.08 -4.10
C VAL A 27 -4.58 -3.54 -3.97
N THR A 28 -5.35 -4.14 -3.06
CA THR A 28 -6.73 -3.73 -2.82
C THR A 28 -6.87 -3.18 -1.40
N PRO A 29 -7.94 -2.43 -1.10
CA PRO A 29 -8.19 -2.01 0.28
C PRO A 29 -8.25 -3.18 1.25
N LYS A 30 -8.80 -4.32 0.83
CA LYS A 30 -8.84 -5.52 1.67
C LYS A 30 -7.44 -6.02 1.99
N THR A 31 -6.53 -6.02 1.02
CA THR A 31 -5.13 -6.39 1.24
C THR A 31 -4.54 -5.54 2.37
N MET A 32 -4.76 -4.24 2.31
CA MET A 32 -4.25 -3.31 3.32
C MET A 32 -4.89 -3.57 4.68
N THR A 33 -6.21 -3.71 4.72
CA THR A 33 -6.92 -3.89 6.00
C THR A 33 -6.52 -5.20 6.66
N ASP A 34 -6.44 -6.28 5.89
CA ASP A 34 -6.03 -7.58 6.43
C ASP A 34 -4.61 -7.52 6.97
N PHE A 35 -3.72 -6.86 6.26
CA PHE A 35 -2.34 -6.70 6.72
C PHE A 35 -2.28 -5.95 8.04
N LEU A 36 -3.00 -4.83 8.15
CA LEU A 36 -2.99 -4.03 9.37
C LEU A 36 -3.62 -4.77 10.55
N GLU A 37 -4.67 -5.55 10.30
CA GLU A 37 -5.28 -6.36 11.35
C GLU A 37 -4.32 -7.42 11.87
N ASN A 38 -3.56 -8.03 10.97
CA ASN A 38 -2.58 -9.03 11.36
C ASN A 38 -1.37 -8.43 12.08
N ALA A 39 -1.10 -7.16 11.85
CA ALA A 39 0.02 -6.48 12.51
C ALA A 39 -0.27 -6.11 13.95
N LYS A 40 -1.54 -6.06 14.34
CA LYS A 40 -1.98 -5.91 15.74
C LYS A 40 -1.32 -4.74 16.49
N GLY A 41 -1.20 -3.61 15.83
CA GLY A 41 -0.64 -2.41 16.44
C GLY A 41 0.87 -2.30 16.40
N GLU A 42 1.58 -3.31 15.89
CA GLU A 42 3.02 -3.20 15.70
C GLU A 42 3.33 -2.18 14.62
N ASP A 43 4.53 -1.61 14.67
CA ASP A 43 4.99 -0.74 13.59
C ASP A 43 5.03 -1.54 12.29
N VAL A 44 4.64 -0.89 11.21
CA VAL A 44 4.59 -1.54 9.90
C VAL A 44 5.45 -0.80 8.90
N LEU A 45 5.92 -1.54 7.90
CA LEU A 45 6.66 -0.99 6.77
C LEU A 45 5.96 -1.40 5.49
N LEU A 46 5.63 -0.42 4.67
CA LEU A 46 5.10 -0.66 3.33
C LEU A 46 6.24 -0.46 2.34
N SER A 47 6.67 -1.55 1.71
CA SER A 47 7.69 -1.50 0.67
C SER A 47 6.96 -1.25 -0.64
N MET A 48 6.99 -0.01 -1.15
CA MET A 48 6.09 0.44 -2.19
C MET A 48 6.75 0.59 -3.56
N SER A 49 6.14 -0.03 -4.56
CA SER A 49 6.46 0.20 -5.95
C SER A 49 5.16 0.08 -6.74
N SER A 50 4.51 1.21 -6.99
CA SER A 50 3.19 1.22 -7.63
C SER A 50 3.05 2.41 -8.56
N GLY A 51 2.57 2.15 -9.76
CA GLY A 51 2.24 3.21 -10.71
C GLY A 51 0.94 3.93 -10.38
N GLY A 52 0.28 3.54 -9.29
CA GLY A 52 -0.98 4.13 -8.89
C GLY A 52 -2.15 3.27 -9.28
N GLY A 53 -3.28 3.88 -9.57
CA GLY A 53 -4.49 3.17 -9.96
C GLY A 53 -5.72 3.92 -9.56
N GLU A 54 -6.68 3.22 -8.96
CA GLU A 54 -8.01 3.75 -8.69
C GLU A 54 -8.00 4.60 -7.41
N ILE A 55 -8.48 5.84 -7.53
CA ILE A 55 -8.37 6.84 -6.46
C ILE A 55 -9.22 6.51 -5.24
N THR A 56 -10.43 5.98 -5.45
CA THR A 56 -11.29 5.63 -4.32
C THR A 56 -10.67 4.53 -3.48
N ALA A 57 -10.08 3.52 -4.12
CA ALA A 57 -9.39 2.46 -3.41
C ALA A 57 -8.19 3.03 -2.62
N ALA A 58 -7.46 3.96 -3.23
CA ALA A 58 -6.32 4.58 -2.55
C ALA A 58 -6.79 5.40 -1.35
N SER A 59 -7.91 6.10 -1.45
CA SER A 59 -8.47 6.86 -0.34
C SER A 59 -8.88 5.95 0.81
N ASP A 60 -9.45 4.79 0.50
CA ASP A 60 -9.80 3.81 1.53
C ASP A 60 -8.55 3.31 2.25
N MET A 61 -7.48 3.07 1.51
CA MET A 61 -6.21 2.66 2.09
C MET A 61 -5.62 3.75 2.99
N TYR A 62 -5.67 4.99 2.53
CA TYR A 62 -5.25 6.14 3.32
C TYR A 62 -5.99 6.18 4.66
N THR A 63 -7.31 6.04 4.62
CA THR A 63 -8.13 6.06 5.83
C THR A 63 -7.74 4.93 6.79
N ALA A 64 -7.51 3.74 6.26
CA ALA A 64 -7.08 2.61 7.08
C ALA A 64 -5.75 2.89 7.77
N LEU A 65 -4.80 3.47 7.06
CA LEU A 65 -3.50 3.80 7.63
C LEU A 65 -3.62 4.87 8.71
N LYS A 66 -4.48 5.87 8.52
CA LYS A 66 -4.67 6.93 9.52
C LYS A 66 -5.31 6.41 10.79
N LYS A 67 -6.09 5.35 10.72
CA LYS A 67 -6.74 4.74 11.87
C LYS A 67 -5.86 3.73 12.57
N TYR A 68 -4.79 3.30 11.95
CA TYR A 68 -3.93 2.26 12.50
C TYR A 68 -3.17 2.81 13.73
N PRO A 69 -3.17 2.11 14.87
CA PRO A 69 -2.55 2.61 16.09
C PRO A 69 -1.02 2.59 16.10
N GLY A 70 -0.41 1.71 15.32
CA GLY A 70 1.06 1.64 15.25
C GLY A 70 1.62 2.65 14.27
N LYS A 71 2.93 2.74 14.19
CA LYS A 71 3.58 3.62 13.24
C LYS A 71 3.58 3.00 11.86
N VAL A 72 3.33 3.83 10.85
CA VAL A 72 3.32 3.41 9.46
C VAL A 72 4.51 4.06 8.77
N ASN A 73 5.42 3.23 8.28
CA ASN A 73 6.58 3.68 7.52
C ASN A 73 6.43 3.20 6.09
N VAL A 74 6.82 4.04 5.14
CA VAL A 74 6.81 3.67 3.72
C VAL A 74 8.21 3.81 3.17
N GLU A 75 8.67 2.79 2.46
CA GLU A 75 9.91 2.86 1.70
C GLU A 75 9.57 2.71 0.22
N ILE A 76 9.91 3.72 -0.56
CA ILE A 76 9.66 3.70 -1.99
C ILE A 76 10.84 2.98 -2.64
N THR A 77 10.57 1.81 -3.22
CA THR A 77 11.62 0.96 -3.80
C THR A 77 11.64 1.01 -5.32
N GLY A 78 10.64 1.64 -5.91
CA GLY A 78 10.55 1.74 -7.36
C GLY A 78 9.65 2.89 -7.73
N ASN A 79 8.74 2.64 -8.66
CA ASN A 79 7.82 3.66 -9.11
C ASN A 79 6.83 4.04 -8.02
N SER A 80 6.45 5.32 -7.98
CA SER A 80 5.41 5.78 -7.09
C SER A 80 4.76 7.00 -7.75
N ALA A 81 3.50 6.89 -8.09
CA ALA A 81 2.82 7.96 -8.82
C ALA A 81 1.33 7.95 -8.53
N SER A 82 0.68 9.08 -8.83
CA SER A 82 -0.77 9.20 -8.85
C SER A 82 -1.41 8.71 -7.55
N ALA A 83 -2.28 7.70 -7.62
CA ALA A 83 -3.02 7.21 -6.46
C ALA A 83 -2.11 6.67 -5.35
N ALA A 84 -0.92 6.17 -5.68
CA ALA A 84 0.02 5.70 -4.66
C ALA A 84 0.46 6.84 -3.73
N THR A 85 0.51 8.08 -4.26
CA THR A 85 0.84 9.25 -3.44
C THR A 85 -0.22 9.48 -2.37
N ILE A 86 -1.49 9.23 -2.70
CA ILE A 86 -2.58 9.37 -1.73
C ILE A 86 -2.37 8.40 -0.58
N VAL A 87 -2.02 7.16 -0.87
CA VAL A 87 -1.76 6.14 0.15
C VAL A 87 -0.62 6.60 1.06
N MET A 88 0.45 7.13 0.48
CA MET A 88 1.61 7.58 1.25
C MET A 88 1.29 8.69 2.25
N LEU A 89 0.27 9.50 1.96
CA LEU A 89 -0.13 10.55 2.89
C LEU A 89 -0.64 10.01 4.22
N GLY A 90 -0.99 8.72 4.27
CA GLY A 90 -1.40 8.06 5.50
C GLY A 90 -0.23 7.59 6.35
N ALA A 91 1.00 7.69 5.85
CA ALA A 91 2.18 7.20 6.56
C ALA A 91 2.72 8.23 7.54
N ASP A 92 3.38 7.75 8.59
CA ASP A 92 4.09 8.62 9.53
C ASP A 92 5.43 9.04 8.95
N HIS A 93 6.10 8.14 8.24
CA HIS A 93 7.39 8.41 7.62
C HIS A 93 7.44 7.81 6.21
N VAL A 94 8.03 8.55 5.29
CA VAL A 94 8.25 8.08 3.92
C VAL A 94 9.71 8.27 3.58
N ALA A 95 10.34 7.22 3.06
CA ALA A 95 11.72 7.27 2.62
C ALA A 95 11.84 6.69 1.21
N ILE A 96 12.82 7.16 0.46
CA ILE A 96 13.12 6.62 -0.86
C ILE A 96 14.33 5.71 -0.72
N SER A 97 14.19 4.50 -1.24
CA SER A 97 15.29 3.54 -1.21
C SER A 97 16.44 4.06 -2.06
N PRO A 98 17.66 4.01 -1.59
CA PRO A 98 18.81 4.54 -2.31
C PRO A 98 19.28 3.66 -3.45
N VAL A 99 18.50 2.73 -3.82
CA VAL A 99 18.90 1.82 -4.76
C VAL A 99 19.02 2.28 -6.06
N HIS A 100 19.36 2.49 -6.62
CA HIS A 100 19.23 2.49 -7.80
C HIS A 100 19.85 2.82 -8.64
N GLN A 101 20.14 2.68 -8.87
CA GLN A 101 20.66 2.85 -9.70
C GLN A 101 21.18 2.21 -10.22
#